data_b30a9f93ea41c9bd08259b6e665a8f24
#
_entry.id   b30a9f93ea41c9bd08259b6e665a8f24
#
_cell.length_a   1.000
_cell.length_b   1.000
_cell.length_c   1.000
_cell.angle_alpha   90.00
_cell.angle_beta   90.00
_cell.angle_gamma   90.00
#
_symmetry.space_group_name_H-M   'P 1'
#
loop_
_entity.id
_entity.type
_entity.pdbx_description
1 polymer ?
#
loop_
_entity_poly.entity_id
_entity_poly.type
_entity_poly.pdbx_seq_one_letter_code
_entity_poly.pdbx_strand_id
1 'polypeptide(L)'
;MRTNELMLYKNMEYGEILKDITFLIDNYESEFYNKEDLRGLLFDCINELLELSVSHGFEGNLWHTYLTFLLASDENAYSTSCEIVGQIEGSLNEIALHDFAIFKEMFDYDFEELEKSLDADCLKIIMDYKSGNSGGKVFNRRVRDRICDLSRALAVTQNVDHFKRTLTQFYKEFGVGKLGLHKAFRVEHPENSDVEIIPITNIAHVHLDDLVGYEDAKKKLVDNTKAFVEGKKANNCLMFGDAGTGKSSSIKAILNQYYDQGLRMIEVYKHQFQDLNDVIAQIKNRNYKFIIYMDDLSFEEFEIEYKYLKAVIEGGLEKKPKNVLIYATSNRRHLIRETFRDKQDRDEDMHTNDTVQEKLSLVARFGVTIYFGSPDKKAFQEIVRVLAKKNGINMPEEQLLLEANAWELSHGGLSGRTAQQFIDYLAGRE
;
A
#
# COMPACT_ATOMS: atom_id res chain seq x y z
N MET A 1 -24.03 25.91 -9.55
CA MET A 1 -23.63 24.85 -8.57
C MET A 1 -23.02 25.48 -7.32
N ARG A 2 -23.27 24.89 -6.13
CA ARG A 2 -22.87 25.52 -4.85
C ARG A 2 -21.53 25.00 -4.31
N THR A 3 -20.54 24.70 -5.18
CA THR A 3 -19.26 24.11 -4.77
C THR A 3 -18.42 25.02 -3.87
N ASN A 4 -18.60 26.34 -3.96
CA ASN A 4 -17.98 27.30 -3.07
C ASN A 4 -18.53 27.23 -1.62
N GLU A 5 -19.67 26.57 -1.39
CA GLU A 5 -20.31 26.38 -0.08
C GLU A 5 -19.83 25.07 0.60
N LEU A 6 -19.03 24.24 -0.06
CA LEU A 6 -18.45 23.04 0.56
C LEU A 6 -17.63 23.42 1.80
N MET A 7 -17.83 22.68 2.89
CA MET A 7 -17.20 22.92 4.19
C MET A 7 -16.16 21.85 4.53
N LEU A 8 -16.50 20.58 4.40
CA LEU A 8 -15.60 19.45 4.68
C LEU A 8 -14.75 19.08 3.47
N TYR A 9 -15.36 19.07 2.28
CA TYR A 9 -14.73 18.71 1.01
C TYR A 9 -14.27 19.93 0.21
N LYS A 10 -13.68 20.93 0.91
CA LYS A 10 -13.33 22.22 0.32
C LYS A 10 -12.00 22.23 -0.41
N ASN A 11 -11.00 21.55 0.12
CA ASN A 11 -9.62 21.59 -0.35
C ASN A 11 -9.15 20.19 -0.79
N MET A 12 -9.92 19.56 -1.67
CA MET A 12 -9.62 18.22 -2.15
C MET A 12 -8.42 18.23 -3.10
N GLU A 13 -7.55 17.25 -2.95
CA GLU A 13 -6.58 16.91 -3.99
C GLU A 13 -7.33 16.57 -5.29
N TYR A 14 -6.85 17.00 -6.44
CA TYR A 14 -7.55 16.89 -7.74
C TYR A 14 -8.86 17.71 -7.85
N GLY A 15 -9.12 18.67 -6.97
CA GLY A 15 -10.36 19.46 -6.95
C GLY A 15 -10.44 20.55 -8.04
N GLU A 16 -9.41 20.79 -8.85
CA GLU A 16 -9.41 21.83 -9.88
C GLU A 16 -10.44 21.54 -10.99
N ILE A 17 -10.50 20.31 -11.49
CA ILE A 17 -11.52 19.89 -12.48
C ILE A 17 -12.94 20.18 -11.98
N LEU A 18 -13.19 19.96 -10.67
CA LEU A 18 -14.49 20.24 -10.05
C LEU A 18 -14.83 21.73 -10.14
N LYS A 19 -13.88 22.61 -9.84
CA LYS A 19 -14.06 24.07 -9.90
C LYS A 19 -14.37 24.52 -11.33
N ASP A 20 -13.62 24.03 -12.29
CA ASP A 20 -13.74 24.41 -13.70
C ASP A 20 -15.04 23.92 -14.32
N ILE A 21 -15.44 22.66 -14.06
CA ILE A 21 -16.72 22.14 -14.53
C ILE A 21 -17.90 22.88 -13.86
N THR A 22 -17.82 23.19 -12.57
CA THR A 22 -18.89 23.94 -11.91
C THR A 22 -18.96 25.40 -12.39
N PHE A 23 -17.81 26.01 -12.70
CA PHE A 23 -17.77 27.31 -13.34
C PHE A 23 -18.41 27.28 -14.74
N LEU A 24 -18.16 26.26 -15.53
CA LEU A 24 -18.83 26.06 -16.83
C LEU A 24 -20.34 25.92 -16.68
N ILE A 25 -20.80 25.06 -15.75
CA ILE A 25 -22.22 24.84 -15.48
C ILE A 25 -22.92 26.15 -15.06
N ASP A 26 -22.25 27.02 -14.32
CA ASP A 26 -22.83 28.28 -13.85
C ASP A 26 -22.81 29.39 -14.92
N ASN A 27 -21.98 29.26 -15.98
CA ASN A 27 -21.73 30.35 -16.90
C ASN A 27 -21.92 30.03 -18.40
N TYR A 28 -22.29 28.80 -18.80
CA TYR A 28 -22.41 28.42 -20.22
C TYR A 28 -23.45 29.21 -21.01
N GLU A 29 -24.45 29.83 -20.35
CA GLU A 29 -25.45 30.70 -20.92
C GLU A 29 -25.13 32.19 -20.73
N SER A 30 -24.05 32.53 -20.03
CA SER A 30 -23.73 33.91 -19.67
C SER A 30 -23.19 34.67 -20.90
N GLU A 31 -23.75 35.81 -21.18
CA GLU A 31 -23.25 36.74 -22.23
C GLU A 31 -21.90 37.41 -21.87
N PHE A 32 -21.44 37.29 -20.61
CA PHE A 32 -20.19 37.89 -20.17
C PHE A 32 -18.95 37.09 -20.61
N TYR A 33 -19.10 35.83 -20.97
CA TYR A 33 -18.01 34.97 -21.37
C TYR A 33 -18.06 34.58 -22.85
N ASN A 34 -16.90 34.53 -23.47
CA ASN A 34 -16.82 34.06 -24.86
C ASN A 34 -17.09 32.55 -24.91
N LYS A 35 -18.01 32.10 -25.76
CA LYS A 35 -18.35 30.70 -25.95
C LYS A 35 -17.15 29.82 -26.39
N GLU A 36 -16.22 30.38 -27.17
CA GLU A 36 -15.01 29.66 -27.58
C GLU A 36 -14.09 29.39 -26.37
N ASP A 37 -13.97 30.35 -25.44
CA ASP A 37 -13.15 30.19 -24.22
C ASP A 37 -13.80 29.15 -23.28
N LEU A 38 -15.13 29.20 -23.09
CA LEU A 38 -15.86 28.21 -22.30
C LEU A 38 -15.76 26.81 -22.92
N ARG A 39 -15.84 26.72 -24.24
CA ARG A 39 -15.64 25.46 -24.97
C ARG A 39 -14.21 24.95 -24.79
N GLY A 40 -13.19 25.81 -24.87
CA GLY A 40 -11.81 25.45 -24.60
C GLY A 40 -11.63 24.86 -23.21
N LEU A 41 -12.16 25.54 -22.19
CA LEU A 41 -12.12 25.05 -20.80
C LEU A 41 -12.82 23.70 -20.63
N LEU A 42 -13.95 23.46 -21.34
CA LEU A 42 -14.60 22.16 -21.32
C LEU A 42 -13.70 21.05 -21.87
N PHE A 43 -12.99 21.28 -22.96
CA PHE A 43 -12.06 20.30 -23.53
C PHE A 43 -10.84 20.06 -22.62
N ASP A 44 -10.37 21.09 -21.92
CA ASP A 44 -9.32 20.96 -20.92
C ASP A 44 -9.79 20.06 -19.75
N CYS A 45 -10.98 20.28 -19.22
CA CYS A 45 -11.58 19.41 -18.20
C CYS A 45 -11.75 17.97 -18.68
N ILE A 46 -12.20 17.77 -19.92
CA ILE A 46 -12.33 16.42 -20.51
C ILE A 46 -10.95 15.76 -20.61
N ASN A 47 -9.92 16.48 -21.06
CA ASN A 47 -8.56 15.95 -21.11
C ASN A 47 -8.06 15.50 -19.74
N GLU A 48 -8.25 16.31 -18.70
CA GLU A 48 -7.86 15.95 -17.34
C GLU A 48 -8.62 14.74 -16.81
N LEU A 49 -9.93 14.64 -17.06
CA LEU A 49 -10.73 13.46 -16.72
C LEU A 49 -10.22 12.19 -17.43
N LEU A 50 -9.81 12.30 -18.70
CA LEU A 50 -9.25 11.20 -19.46
C LEU A 50 -7.87 10.77 -18.93
N GLU A 51 -6.99 11.73 -18.62
CA GLU A 51 -5.68 11.43 -18.02
C GLU A 51 -5.83 10.76 -16.65
N LEU A 52 -6.75 11.25 -15.82
CA LEU A 52 -7.08 10.63 -14.53
C LEU A 52 -7.64 9.22 -14.73
N SER A 53 -8.54 9.03 -15.71
CA SER A 53 -9.11 7.73 -16.05
C SER A 53 -8.04 6.74 -16.50
N VAL A 54 -7.13 7.15 -17.39
CA VAL A 54 -6.04 6.29 -17.89
C VAL A 54 -5.06 5.93 -16.77
N SER A 55 -4.74 6.87 -15.88
CA SER A 55 -3.79 6.63 -14.77
C SER A 55 -4.34 5.68 -13.71
N HIS A 56 -5.65 5.66 -13.48
CA HIS A 56 -6.33 4.82 -12.49
C HIS A 56 -7.09 3.64 -13.09
N GLY A 57 -7.24 3.59 -14.41
CA GLY A 57 -8.01 2.58 -15.13
C GLY A 57 -9.53 2.74 -14.98
N PHE A 58 -10.02 3.96 -14.75
CA PHE A 58 -11.46 4.22 -14.58
C PHE A 58 -12.23 4.01 -15.87
N GLU A 59 -13.48 3.59 -15.74
CA GLU A 59 -14.41 3.34 -16.84
C GLU A 59 -15.86 3.64 -16.44
N GLY A 60 -16.76 3.71 -17.42
CA GLY A 60 -18.15 4.08 -17.24
C GLY A 60 -18.36 5.59 -17.29
N ASN A 61 -19.21 6.14 -16.45
CA ASN A 61 -19.41 7.58 -16.36
C ASN A 61 -18.22 8.23 -15.63
N LEU A 62 -17.32 8.87 -16.37
CA LEU A 62 -16.10 9.47 -15.82
C LEU A 62 -16.36 10.63 -14.87
N TRP A 63 -17.44 11.39 -15.08
CA TRP A 63 -17.83 12.44 -14.15
C TRP A 63 -18.23 11.87 -12.79
N HIS A 64 -19.12 10.88 -12.76
CA HIS A 64 -19.48 10.20 -11.52
C HIS A 64 -18.29 9.51 -10.85
N THR A 65 -17.43 8.88 -11.63
CA THR A 65 -16.24 8.19 -11.12
C THR A 65 -15.24 9.18 -10.53
N TYR A 66 -15.06 10.33 -11.16
CA TYR A 66 -14.24 11.42 -10.65
C TYR A 66 -14.76 11.99 -9.33
N LEU A 67 -16.07 12.31 -9.24
CA LEU A 67 -16.68 12.77 -7.99
C LEU A 67 -16.53 11.73 -6.87
N THR A 68 -16.70 10.46 -7.21
CA THR A 68 -16.52 9.35 -6.26
C THR A 68 -15.06 9.25 -5.80
N PHE A 69 -14.12 9.43 -6.72
CA PHE A 69 -12.70 9.42 -6.40
C PHE A 69 -12.32 10.55 -5.45
N LEU A 70 -12.83 11.76 -5.66
CA LEU A 70 -12.65 12.88 -4.73
C LEU A 70 -13.17 12.53 -3.33
N LEU A 71 -14.41 12.05 -3.23
CA LEU A 71 -15.04 11.67 -1.96
C LEU A 71 -14.26 10.55 -1.24
N ALA A 72 -13.78 9.55 -1.97
CA ALA A 72 -13.06 8.42 -1.39
C ALA A 72 -11.61 8.76 -1.00
N SER A 73 -11.01 9.76 -1.65
CA SER A 73 -9.61 10.15 -1.43
C SER A 73 -9.43 11.25 -0.37
N ASP A 74 -10.47 12.04 -0.11
CA ASP A 74 -10.37 13.19 0.79
C ASP A 74 -10.45 12.79 2.27
N GLU A 75 -9.34 12.96 2.99
CA GLU A 75 -9.21 12.69 4.42
C GLU A 75 -9.61 13.93 5.24
N ASN A 76 -10.88 14.05 5.57
CA ASN A 76 -11.41 15.12 6.42
C ASN A 76 -11.95 14.61 7.76
N ALA A 77 -12.42 15.50 8.63
CA ALA A 77 -12.91 15.14 9.96
C ALA A 77 -14.09 14.15 9.92
N TYR A 78 -14.97 14.23 8.92
CA TYR A 78 -16.09 13.32 8.77
C TYR A 78 -15.66 11.95 8.25
N SER A 79 -14.92 11.93 7.13
CA SER A 79 -14.52 10.70 6.47
C SER A 79 -13.64 9.81 7.36
N THR A 80 -12.66 10.41 8.07
CA THR A 80 -11.79 9.70 9.02
C THR A 80 -12.54 9.22 10.27
N SER A 81 -13.53 9.97 10.76
CA SER A 81 -14.38 9.50 11.87
C SER A 81 -15.25 8.31 11.44
N CYS A 82 -15.83 8.35 10.23
CA CYS A 82 -16.62 7.25 9.68
C CYS A 82 -15.77 6.00 9.44
N GLU A 83 -14.52 6.13 9.04
CA GLU A 83 -13.59 5.01 8.94
C GLU A 83 -13.46 4.26 10.27
N ILE A 84 -13.39 4.99 11.39
CA ILE A 84 -13.16 4.41 12.72
C ILE A 84 -14.45 3.82 13.31
N VAL A 85 -15.54 4.59 13.35
CA VAL A 85 -16.75 4.21 14.07
C VAL A 85 -17.94 3.87 13.16
N GLY A 86 -17.86 4.16 11.87
CA GLY A 86 -18.96 4.06 10.93
C GLY A 86 -19.84 5.29 10.99
N GLN A 87 -21.16 5.10 11.08
CA GLN A 87 -22.09 6.21 11.13
C GLN A 87 -21.87 7.07 12.40
N ILE A 88 -21.80 8.38 12.20
CA ILE A 88 -21.66 9.38 13.28
C ILE A 88 -22.90 10.25 13.36
N GLU A 89 -23.12 10.87 14.52
CA GLU A 89 -24.22 11.76 14.83
C GLU A 89 -23.70 13.17 15.20
N GLY A 90 -24.62 14.13 15.33
CA GLY A 90 -24.32 15.50 15.76
C GLY A 90 -23.94 16.45 14.62
N SER A 91 -23.42 17.62 14.96
CA SER A 91 -23.22 18.72 14.01
C SER A 91 -22.30 18.37 12.82
N LEU A 92 -21.28 17.52 13.05
CA LEU A 92 -20.40 17.09 11.95
C LEU A 92 -21.16 16.26 10.91
N ASN A 93 -22.17 15.47 11.34
CA ASN A 93 -23.06 14.75 10.44
C ASN A 93 -23.97 15.70 9.65
N GLU A 94 -24.47 16.79 10.26
CA GLU A 94 -25.29 17.79 9.59
C GLU A 94 -24.49 18.57 8.53
N ILE A 95 -23.25 18.93 8.86
CA ILE A 95 -22.33 19.57 7.91
C ILE A 95 -22.03 18.64 6.72
N ALA A 96 -21.83 17.33 6.99
CA ALA A 96 -21.61 16.35 5.93
C ALA A 96 -22.84 16.19 5.03
N LEU A 97 -24.05 16.21 5.60
CA LEU A 97 -25.31 16.17 4.81
C LEU A 97 -25.43 17.38 3.89
N HIS A 98 -24.99 18.56 4.34
CA HIS A 98 -24.96 19.76 3.48
C HIS A 98 -24.03 19.53 2.28
N ASP A 99 -22.79 19.07 2.51
CA ASP A 99 -21.83 18.83 1.42
C ASP A 99 -22.32 17.71 0.48
N PHE A 100 -22.89 16.63 1.04
CA PHE A 100 -23.44 15.55 0.22
C PHE A 100 -24.66 15.95 -0.58
N ALA A 101 -25.45 16.94 -0.15
CA ALA A 101 -26.50 17.51 -0.96
C ALA A 101 -25.92 18.19 -2.22
N ILE A 102 -24.81 18.89 -2.09
CA ILE A 102 -24.11 19.52 -3.21
C ILE A 102 -23.54 18.44 -4.15
N PHE A 103 -22.87 17.41 -3.60
CA PHE A 103 -22.37 16.29 -4.42
C PHE A 103 -23.50 15.56 -5.14
N LYS A 104 -24.65 15.35 -4.46
CA LYS A 104 -25.82 14.70 -5.09
C LYS A 104 -26.38 15.51 -6.24
N GLU A 105 -26.45 16.85 -6.10
CA GLU A 105 -26.82 17.73 -7.21
C GLU A 105 -25.86 17.58 -8.40
N MET A 106 -24.56 17.43 -8.16
CA MET A 106 -23.57 17.19 -9.22
C MET A 106 -23.70 15.81 -9.87
N PHE A 107 -24.03 14.77 -9.08
CA PHE A 107 -24.30 13.43 -9.61
C PHE A 107 -25.53 13.38 -10.49
N ASP A 108 -26.56 14.17 -10.15
CA ASP A 108 -27.83 14.20 -10.86
C ASP A 108 -27.86 15.23 -12.01
N TYR A 109 -26.75 15.98 -12.20
CA TYR A 109 -26.72 17.02 -13.22
C TYR A 109 -26.74 16.43 -14.63
N ASP A 110 -27.68 16.96 -15.45
CA ASP A 110 -27.79 16.61 -16.87
C ASP A 110 -26.97 17.58 -17.73
N PHE A 111 -25.98 17.08 -18.40
CA PHE A 111 -25.11 17.86 -19.28
C PHE A 111 -25.67 18.16 -20.67
N GLU A 112 -26.90 17.70 -20.99
CA GLU A 112 -27.47 17.85 -22.34
C GLU A 112 -27.55 19.30 -22.83
N GLU A 113 -27.95 20.22 -21.95
CA GLU A 113 -28.07 21.64 -22.32
C GLU A 113 -26.70 22.30 -22.48
N LEU A 114 -25.75 21.99 -21.61
CA LEU A 114 -24.38 22.47 -21.73
C LEU A 114 -23.73 21.95 -23.02
N GLU A 115 -23.91 20.66 -23.33
CA GLU A 115 -23.42 20.04 -24.58
C GLU A 115 -23.95 20.77 -25.81
N LYS A 116 -25.26 21.04 -25.85
CA LYS A 116 -25.90 21.77 -26.95
C LYS A 116 -25.42 23.22 -27.05
N SER A 117 -25.29 23.92 -25.91
CA SER A 117 -24.89 25.31 -25.89
C SER A 117 -23.45 25.54 -26.36
N LEU A 118 -22.54 24.64 -26.00
CA LEU A 118 -21.12 24.70 -26.34
C LEU A 118 -20.74 23.90 -27.60
N ASP A 119 -21.72 23.28 -28.27
CA ASP A 119 -21.50 22.43 -29.46
C ASP A 119 -20.41 21.38 -29.23
N ALA A 120 -20.58 20.56 -28.19
CA ALA A 120 -19.58 19.64 -27.67
C ALA A 120 -20.08 18.19 -27.60
N ASP A 121 -20.17 17.51 -28.73
CA ASP A 121 -20.69 16.13 -28.87
C ASP A 121 -19.87 15.06 -28.09
N CYS A 122 -18.73 15.43 -27.53
CA CYS A 122 -17.80 14.49 -26.87
C CYS A 122 -18.23 14.08 -25.45
N LEU A 123 -19.15 14.80 -24.80
CA LEU A 123 -19.61 14.48 -23.44
C LEU A 123 -20.21 13.08 -23.34
N LYS A 124 -20.94 12.63 -24.35
CA LYS A 124 -21.50 11.26 -24.41
C LYS A 124 -20.43 10.18 -24.30
N ILE A 125 -19.23 10.44 -24.83
CA ILE A 125 -18.12 9.49 -24.78
C ILE A 125 -17.61 9.33 -23.36
N ILE A 126 -17.47 10.43 -22.61
CA ILE A 126 -16.99 10.37 -21.23
C ILE A 126 -18.06 9.88 -20.25
N MET A 127 -19.35 9.94 -20.61
CA MET A 127 -20.44 9.38 -19.80
C MET A 127 -20.59 7.85 -19.93
N ASP A 128 -20.04 7.24 -21.00
CA ASP A 128 -19.97 5.77 -21.18
C ASP A 128 -18.59 5.35 -21.67
N TYR A 129 -17.55 5.84 -20.98
CA TYR A 129 -16.17 5.62 -21.35
C TYR A 129 -15.78 4.15 -21.16
N LYS A 130 -15.16 3.57 -22.20
CA LYS A 130 -14.66 2.20 -22.20
C LYS A 130 -13.15 2.23 -22.34
N SER A 131 -12.48 1.77 -21.32
CA SER A 131 -11.04 1.55 -21.36
C SER A 131 -10.76 0.49 -22.42
N GLY A 132 -10.11 0.87 -23.54
CA GLY A 132 -9.61 -0.10 -24.52
C GLY A 132 -8.62 -1.05 -23.87
N ASN A 133 -8.16 -2.09 -24.61
CA ASN A 133 -7.14 -3.02 -24.13
C ASN A 133 -5.86 -2.26 -23.75
N SER A 134 -5.82 -1.75 -22.54
CA SER A 134 -4.75 -0.93 -22.00
C SER A 134 -3.57 -1.80 -21.54
N GLY A 135 -2.80 -2.30 -22.52
CA GLY A 135 -1.50 -2.90 -22.24
C GLY A 135 -0.40 -1.90 -21.84
N GLY A 136 -0.75 -0.64 -21.57
CA GLY A 136 0.24 0.44 -21.47
C GLY A 136 0.52 1.02 -20.08
N LYS A 137 -0.44 1.12 -19.18
CA LYS A 137 -0.22 1.67 -17.85
C LYS A 137 -0.60 0.67 -16.76
N VAL A 138 0.27 0.53 -15.77
CA VAL A 138 0.03 -0.31 -14.59
C VAL A 138 -0.73 0.52 -13.57
N PHE A 139 -1.99 0.19 -13.34
CA PHE A 139 -2.82 0.80 -12.30
C PHE A 139 -3.27 -0.25 -11.26
N ASN A 140 -3.69 0.22 -10.10
CA ASN A 140 -4.19 -0.65 -9.04
C ASN A 140 -5.65 -1.07 -9.34
N ARG A 141 -5.82 -2.26 -9.94
CA ARG A 141 -7.15 -2.80 -10.31
C ARG A 141 -8.15 -2.79 -9.17
N ARG A 142 -7.70 -3.05 -7.95
CA ARG A 142 -8.56 -3.09 -6.78
C ARG A 142 -9.09 -1.70 -6.39
N VAL A 143 -8.23 -0.66 -6.46
CA VAL A 143 -8.67 0.73 -6.25
C VAL A 143 -9.68 1.11 -7.32
N ARG A 144 -9.37 0.84 -8.58
CA ARG A 144 -10.28 1.04 -9.70
C ARG A 144 -11.64 0.41 -9.45
N ASP A 145 -11.66 -0.90 -9.16
CA ASP A 145 -12.90 -1.67 -9.01
C ASP A 145 -13.75 -1.09 -7.87
N ARG A 146 -13.14 -0.77 -6.72
CA ARG A 146 -13.84 -0.14 -5.59
C ARG A 146 -14.42 1.23 -5.91
N ILE A 147 -13.67 2.08 -6.61
CA ILE A 147 -14.14 3.41 -7.00
C ILE A 147 -15.27 3.30 -8.03
N CYS A 148 -15.13 2.45 -9.05
CA CYS A 148 -16.17 2.23 -10.04
C CYS A 148 -17.44 1.60 -9.45
N ASP A 149 -17.31 0.65 -8.51
CA ASP A 149 -18.45 0.05 -7.81
C ASP A 149 -19.17 1.09 -6.93
N LEU A 150 -18.44 1.88 -6.17
CA LEU A 150 -19.00 2.96 -5.37
C LEU A 150 -19.69 4.01 -6.25
N SER A 151 -19.07 4.40 -7.37
CA SER A 151 -19.63 5.35 -8.33
C SER A 151 -21.00 4.89 -8.83
N ARG A 152 -21.11 3.61 -9.23
CA ARG A 152 -22.39 3.02 -9.65
C ARG A 152 -23.42 3.00 -8.52
N ALA A 153 -22.99 2.68 -7.30
CA ALA A 153 -23.86 2.67 -6.13
C ALA A 153 -24.37 4.07 -5.75
N LEU A 154 -23.52 5.09 -5.82
CA LEU A 154 -23.90 6.49 -5.55
C LEU A 154 -24.83 7.05 -6.61
N ALA A 155 -24.61 6.73 -7.88
CA ALA A 155 -25.44 7.20 -9.01
C ALA A 155 -26.91 6.78 -8.91
N VAL A 156 -27.22 5.61 -8.32
CA VAL A 156 -28.60 5.13 -8.17
C VAL A 156 -29.27 5.53 -6.87
N THR A 157 -28.63 6.34 -6.04
CA THR A 157 -29.20 6.80 -4.77
C THR A 157 -30.33 7.79 -5.01
N GLN A 158 -31.45 7.63 -4.30
CA GLN A 158 -32.69 8.42 -4.51
C GLN A 158 -32.66 9.77 -3.78
N ASN A 159 -31.88 9.89 -2.71
CA ASN A 159 -31.82 11.10 -1.89
C ASN A 159 -30.47 11.20 -1.15
N VAL A 160 -30.23 12.34 -0.53
CA VAL A 160 -28.99 12.67 0.19
C VAL A 160 -28.71 11.70 1.35
N ASP A 161 -29.75 11.24 2.07
CA ASP A 161 -29.57 10.29 3.17
C ASP A 161 -29.12 8.91 2.68
N HIS A 162 -29.63 8.47 1.53
CA HIS A 162 -29.17 7.24 0.89
C HIS A 162 -27.73 7.39 0.39
N PHE A 163 -27.42 8.51 -0.28
CA PHE A 163 -26.07 8.85 -0.73
C PHE A 163 -25.06 8.82 0.43
N LYS A 164 -25.38 9.52 1.53
CA LYS A 164 -24.58 9.52 2.75
C LYS A 164 -24.36 8.11 3.31
N ARG A 165 -25.42 7.32 3.45
CA ARG A 165 -25.32 5.95 4.00
C ARG A 165 -24.40 5.07 3.16
N THR A 166 -24.52 5.14 1.84
CA THR A 166 -23.68 4.39 0.91
C THR A 166 -22.22 4.77 1.07
N LEU A 167 -21.91 6.07 1.13
CA LEU A 167 -20.56 6.56 1.29
C LEU A 167 -19.98 6.27 2.68
N THR A 168 -20.77 6.45 3.74
CA THR A 168 -20.34 6.12 5.12
C THR A 168 -20.03 4.63 5.28
N GLN A 169 -20.82 3.76 4.65
CA GLN A 169 -20.55 2.33 4.64
C GLN A 169 -19.24 2.02 3.92
N PHE A 170 -18.99 2.67 2.80
CA PHE A 170 -17.72 2.54 2.10
C PHE A 170 -16.52 2.96 2.98
N TYR A 171 -16.60 4.10 3.65
CA TYR A 171 -15.55 4.55 4.58
C TYR A 171 -15.30 3.55 5.71
N LYS A 172 -16.35 2.96 6.26
CA LYS A 172 -16.25 1.95 7.31
C LYS A 172 -15.60 0.66 6.83
N GLU A 173 -15.93 0.24 5.63
CA GLU A 173 -15.51 -1.06 5.08
C GLU A 173 -14.13 -1.00 4.43
N PHE A 174 -13.88 0.03 3.64
CA PHE A 174 -12.66 0.15 2.83
C PHE A 174 -11.71 1.24 3.31
N GLY A 175 -12.19 2.16 4.15
CA GLY A 175 -11.45 3.31 4.62
C GLY A 175 -11.47 4.50 3.67
N VAL A 176 -10.68 5.51 4.00
CA VAL A 176 -10.60 6.77 3.25
C VAL A 176 -9.14 7.12 2.94
N GLY A 177 -8.95 7.85 1.84
CA GLY A 177 -7.66 8.35 1.43
C GLY A 177 -6.67 7.27 1.03
N LYS A 178 -5.42 7.65 0.91
CA LYS A 178 -4.35 6.74 0.47
C LYS A 178 -4.21 5.52 1.36
N LEU A 179 -4.34 5.68 2.68
CA LEU A 179 -4.19 4.58 3.63
C LEU A 179 -5.36 3.58 3.58
N GLY A 180 -6.55 4.00 3.21
CA GLY A 180 -7.71 3.14 2.97
C GLY A 180 -7.59 2.35 1.67
N LEU A 181 -7.30 3.04 0.60
CA LEU A 181 -7.33 2.49 -0.75
C LEU A 181 -6.14 1.58 -1.09
N HIS A 182 -4.95 1.82 -0.50
CA HIS A 182 -3.72 1.08 -0.82
C HIS A 182 -3.29 0.15 0.32
N LYS A 183 -2.50 -0.88 -0.01
CA LYS A 183 -2.05 -1.89 0.95
C LYS A 183 -0.59 -1.74 1.38
N ALA A 184 0.26 -1.14 0.54
CA ALA A 184 1.66 -0.91 0.85
C ALA A 184 2.09 0.49 0.50
N PHE A 185 3.07 0.97 1.24
CA PHE A 185 3.57 2.34 1.20
C PHE A 185 5.08 2.33 1.36
N ARG A 186 5.70 3.41 0.90
CA ARG A 186 7.08 3.78 1.20
C ARG A 186 7.11 5.16 1.84
N VAL A 187 8.20 5.45 2.48
CA VAL A 187 8.46 6.76 3.07
C VAL A 187 9.25 7.59 2.07
N GLU A 188 8.85 8.83 1.85
CA GLU A 188 9.63 9.84 1.13
C GLU A 188 9.79 11.08 2.02
N HIS A 189 10.93 11.74 1.88
CA HIS A 189 11.23 12.97 2.58
C HIS A 189 11.64 14.00 1.54
N PRO A 190 10.67 14.71 0.94
CA PRO A 190 10.97 15.76 -0.03
C PRO A 190 11.79 16.88 0.62
N GLU A 191 12.67 17.52 -0.14
CA GLU A 191 13.49 18.63 0.37
C GLU A 191 12.59 19.76 0.90
N ASN A 192 12.80 20.15 2.17
CA ASN A 192 12.07 21.20 2.90
C ASN A 192 10.57 20.92 3.17
N SER A 193 10.14 19.68 3.19
CA SER A 193 8.78 19.29 3.57
C SER A 193 8.76 18.23 4.65
N ASP A 194 7.57 17.98 5.20
CA ASP A 194 7.35 16.90 6.17
C ASP A 194 7.51 15.52 5.51
N VAL A 195 7.72 14.50 6.34
CA VAL A 195 7.78 13.11 5.92
C VAL A 195 6.46 12.65 5.31
N GLU A 196 6.50 12.11 4.11
CA GLU A 196 5.32 11.64 3.39
C GLU A 196 5.27 10.12 3.28
N ILE A 197 4.08 9.56 3.47
CA ILE A 197 3.78 8.15 3.25
C ILE A 197 3.13 8.02 1.86
N ILE A 198 3.85 7.42 0.89
CA ILE A 198 3.43 7.33 -0.51
C ILE A 198 3.03 5.90 -0.88
N PRO A 199 1.90 5.71 -1.60
CA PRO A 199 1.44 4.38 -2.00
C PRO A 199 2.40 3.68 -2.97
N ILE A 200 2.60 2.37 -2.75
CA ILE A 200 3.24 1.47 -3.73
C ILE A 200 2.11 0.80 -4.53
N THR A 201 2.02 1.13 -5.81
CA THR A 201 0.92 0.66 -6.68
C THR A 201 1.16 -0.74 -7.24
N ASN A 202 2.42 -1.11 -7.50
CA ASN A 202 2.79 -2.39 -8.09
C ASN A 202 3.48 -3.29 -7.06
N ILE A 203 2.70 -4.14 -6.41
CA ILE A 203 3.19 -5.07 -5.40
C ILE A 203 3.12 -6.48 -5.96
N ALA A 204 4.20 -7.25 -5.78
CA ALA A 204 4.26 -8.63 -6.23
C ALA A 204 3.12 -9.47 -5.60
N HIS A 205 2.38 -10.19 -6.45
CA HIS A 205 1.37 -11.15 -6.03
C HIS A 205 2.06 -12.44 -5.59
N VAL A 206 2.49 -12.48 -4.32
CA VAL A 206 3.09 -13.65 -3.69
C VAL A 206 2.11 -14.19 -2.66
N HIS A 207 1.91 -15.50 -2.64
CA HIS A 207 1.14 -16.22 -1.61
C HIS A 207 2.08 -17.09 -0.77
N LEU A 208 1.67 -17.39 0.47
CA LEU A 208 2.48 -18.27 1.33
C LEU A 208 2.64 -19.68 0.75
N ASP A 209 1.67 -20.13 -0.02
CA ASP A 209 1.71 -21.42 -0.72
C ASP A 209 2.71 -21.44 -1.90
N ASP A 210 3.14 -20.27 -2.37
CA ASP A 210 4.19 -20.16 -3.38
C ASP A 210 5.59 -20.47 -2.81
N LEU A 211 5.72 -20.41 -1.49
CA LEU A 211 6.96 -20.65 -0.76
C LEU A 211 7.02 -22.12 -0.31
N VAL A 212 7.81 -22.90 -1.00
CA VAL A 212 7.97 -24.33 -0.71
C VAL A 212 8.84 -24.52 0.53
N GLY A 213 8.38 -25.33 1.47
CA GLY A 213 9.06 -25.58 2.73
C GLY A 213 8.82 -24.49 3.79
N TYR A 214 9.64 -24.51 4.84
CA TYR A 214 9.61 -23.54 5.94
C TYR A 214 8.28 -23.51 6.73
N GLU A 215 7.58 -24.63 6.87
CA GLU A 215 6.22 -24.68 7.44
C GLU A 215 6.17 -24.12 8.87
N ASP A 216 7.14 -24.44 9.73
CA ASP A 216 7.21 -23.91 11.09
C ASP A 216 7.49 -22.39 11.11
N ALA A 217 8.34 -21.91 10.20
CA ALA A 217 8.64 -20.48 10.07
C ALA A 217 7.42 -19.71 9.56
N LYS A 218 6.76 -20.21 8.52
CA LYS A 218 5.50 -19.65 8.01
C LYS A 218 4.41 -19.63 9.08
N LYS A 219 4.24 -20.73 9.80
CA LYS A 219 3.24 -20.81 10.88
C LYS A 219 3.48 -19.76 11.97
N LYS A 220 4.71 -19.62 12.46
CA LYS A 220 5.04 -18.59 13.48
C LYS A 220 4.74 -17.19 12.99
N LEU A 221 5.08 -16.88 11.73
CA LEU A 221 4.83 -15.61 11.11
C LEU A 221 3.32 -15.32 10.98
N VAL A 222 2.56 -16.31 10.50
CA VAL A 222 1.10 -16.26 10.35
C VAL A 222 0.42 -16.08 11.70
N ASP A 223 0.78 -16.88 12.71
CA ASP A 223 0.16 -16.84 14.04
C ASP A 223 0.36 -15.47 14.70
N ASN A 224 1.57 -14.88 14.62
CA ASN A 224 1.85 -13.55 15.14
C ASN A 224 1.09 -12.45 14.39
N THR A 225 1.05 -12.54 13.05
CA THR A 225 0.34 -11.54 12.23
C THR A 225 -1.18 -11.64 12.41
N LYS A 226 -1.73 -12.85 12.46
CA LYS A 226 -3.15 -13.08 12.72
C LYS A 226 -3.57 -12.52 14.06
N ALA A 227 -2.80 -12.79 15.13
CA ALA A 227 -3.06 -12.22 16.45
C ALA A 227 -3.08 -10.68 16.40
N PHE A 228 -2.14 -10.08 15.68
CA PHE A 228 -2.08 -8.63 15.50
C PHE A 228 -3.31 -8.05 14.79
N VAL A 229 -3.69 -8.64 13.67
CA VAL A 229 -4.85 -8.20 12.87
C VAL A 229 -6.16 -8.34 13.66
N GLU A 230 -6.31 -9.43 14.41
CA GLU A 230 -7.45 -9.66 15.31
C GLU A 230 -7.44 -8.74 16.57
N GLY A 231 -6.47 -7.83 16.70
CA GLY A 231 -6.37 -6.92 17.84
C GLY A 231 -5.87 -7.54 19.13
N LYS A 232 -5.37 -8.77 19.07
CA LYS A 232 -4.72 -9.47 20.19
C LYS A 232 -3.28 -8.98 20.38
N LYS A 233 -2.65 -9.37 21.49
CA LYS A 233 -1.22 -9.08 21.73
C LYS A 233 -0.36 -9.80 20.70
N ALA A 234 0.51 -9.07 20.04
CA ALA A 234 1.49 -9.58 19.11
C ALA A 234 2.81 -8.81 19.26
N ASN A 235 3.88 -9.35 18.70
CA ASN A 235 5.22 -8.85 18.88
C ASN A 235 5.82 -8.34 17.57
N ASN A 236 6.84 -7.48 17.68
CA ASN A 236 7.74 -7.22 16.57
C ASN A 236 8.41 -8.51 16.12
N CYS A 237 8.67 -8.67 14.84
CA CYS A 237 9.19 -9.91 14.27
C CYS A 237 10.50 -9.66 13.51
N LEU A 238 11.51 -10.47 13.82
CA LEU A 238 12.76 -10.52 13.08
C LEU A 238 12.87 -11.87 12.37
N MET A 239 12.92 -11.84 11.05
CA MET A 239 13.25 -13.01 10.24
C MET A 239 14.73 -12.94 9.84
N PHE A 240 15.49 -13.96 10.22
CA PHE A 240 16.92 -14.00 9.94
C PHE A 240 17.32 -15.34 9.31
N GLY A 241 18.45 -15.36 8.61
CA GLY A 241 18.99 -16.56 7.99
C GLY A 241 19.55 -16.29 6.60
N ASP A 242 19.79 -17.37 5.85
CA ASP A 242 20.55 -17.29 4.61
C ASP A 242 19.82 -16.50 3.51
N ALA A 243 20.60 -15.93 2.60
CA ALA A 243 20.06 -15.17 1.48
C ALA A 243 19.25 -16.06 0.53
N GLY A 244 18.18 -15.53 -0.06
CA GLY A 244 17.37 -16.25 -1.05
C GLY A 244 16.45 -17.35 -0.49
N THR A 245 16.23 -17.39 0.84
CA THR A 245 15.38 -18.40 1.52
C THR A 245 13.90 -17.99 1.64
N GLY A 246 13.50 -16.87 1.05
CA GLY A 246 12.08 -16.46 1.02
C GLY A 246 11.64 -15.53 2.16
N LYS A 247 12.53 -14.97 2.98
CA LYS A 247 12.19 -14.03 4.08
C LYS A 247 11.32 -12.86 3.60
N SER A 248 11.82 -12.08 2.67
CA SER A 248 11.09 -10.89 2.12
C SER A 248 9.83 -11.30 1.35
N SER A 249 9.85 -12.46 0.69
CA SER A 249 8.66 -13.01 0.00
C SER A 249 7.57 -13.40 1.01
N SER A 250 7.93 -13.94 2.18
CA SER A 250 6.97 -14.27 3.25
C SER A 250 6.26 -13.02 3.78
N ILE A 251 6.97 -11.89 3.89
CA ILE A 251 6.39 -10.59 4.29
C ILE A 251 5.38 -10.11 3.24
N LYS A 252 5.73 -10.16 1.95
CA LYS A 252 4.81 -9.77 0.87
C LYS A 252 3.57 -10.67 0.84
N ALA A 253 3.74 -11.96 1.08
CA ALA A 253 2.64 -12.91 1.15
C ALA A 253 1.68 -12.62 2.30
N ILE A 254 2.19 -12.31 3.49
CA ILE A 254 1.38 -11.91 4.65
C ILE A 254 0.56 -10.65 4.36
N LEU A 255 1.16 -9.65 3.72
CA LEU A 255 0.42 -8.45 3.33
C LEU A 255 -0.75 -8.79 2.41
N ASN A 256 -0.52 -9.63 1.40
CA ASN A 256 -1.57 -10.06 0.47
C ASN A 256 -2.68 -10.83 1.19
N GLN A 257 -2.34 -11.67 2.16
CA GLN A 257 -3.29 -12.51 2.90
C GLN A 257 -4.17 -11.71 3.86
N TYR A 258 -3.64 -10.69 4.53
CA TYR A 258 -4.34 -9.97 5.61
C TYR A 258 -4.77 -8.56 5.27
N TYR A 259 -4.53 -8.08 4.05
CA TYR A 259 -4.94 -6.74 3.65
C TYR A 259 -6.44 -6.49 3.82
N ASP A 260 -7.29 -7.43 3.42
CA ASP A 260 -8.75 -7.31 3.54
C ASP A 260 -9.24 -7.29 4.99
N GLN A 261 -8.40 -7.75 5.91
CA GLN A 261 -8.63 -7.68 7.34
C GLN A 261 -8.01 -6.43 7.98
N GLY A 262 -7.63 -5.45 7.16
CA GLY A 262 -7.14 -4.14 7.61
C GLY A 262 -5.62 -4.05 7.80
N LEU A 263 -4.84 -5.04 7.34
CA LEU A 263 -3.37 -4.92 7.38
C LEU A 263 -2.87 -3.95 6.32
N ARG A 264 -1.94 -3.10 6.72
CA ARG A 264 -1.17 -2.18 5.86
C ARG A 264 0.31 -2.34 6.13
N MET A 265 1.14 -2.06 5.15
CA MET A 265 2.59 -2.17 5.29
C MET A 265 3.28 -0.90 4.80
N ILE A 266 4.25 -0.43 5.58
CA ILE A 266 5.08 0.72 5.24
C ILE A 266 6.52 0.25 5.17
N GLU A 267 7.11 0.30 3.99
CA GLU A 267 8.52 -0.01 3.79
C GLU A 267 9.36 1.19 4.19
N VAL A 268 10.34 0.96 5.06
CA VAL A 268 11.25 1.99 5.57
C VAL A 268 12.68 1.53 5.39
N TYR A 269 13.46 2.33 4.70
CA TYR A 269 14.87 2.06 4.48
C TYR A 269 15.72 2.58 5.65
N LYS A 270 16.89 2.00 5.84
CA LYS A 270 17.79 2.28 6.96
C LYS A 270 18.09 3.80 7.14
N HIS A 271 18.34 4.52 6.07
CA HIS A 271 18.61 5.97 6.11
C HIS A 271 17.40 6.82 6.54
N GLN A 272 16.20 6.23 6.60
CA GLN A 272 14.94 6.88 7.00
C GLN A 272 14.56 6.58 8.46
N PHE A 273 15.41 5.93 9.23
CA PHE A 273 15.07 5.56 10.62
C PHE A 273 14.89 6.76 11.55
N GLN A 274 15.49 7.89 11.24
CA GLN A 274 15.23 9.14 11.95
C GLN A 274 13.78 9.60 11.82
N ASP A 275 13.10 9.25 10.72
CA ASP A 275 11.73 9.67 10.39
C ASP A 275 10.66 8.73 10.99
N LEU A 276 11.07 7.64 11.64
CA LEU A 276 10.14 6.61 12.17
C LEU A 276 9.09 7.17 13.13
N ASN A 277 9.45 8.17 13.95
CA ASN A 277 8.50 8.78 14.88
C ASN A 277 7.42 9.56 14.15
N ASP A 278 7.76 10.26 13.07
CA ASP A 278 6.83 11.04 12.27
C ASP A 278 5.92 10.13 11.44
N VAL A 279 6.47 9.04 10.91
CA VAL A 279 5.68 7.97 10.26
C VAL A 279 4.66 7.38 11.26
N ILE A 280 5.09 7.03 12.47
CA ILE A 280 4.22 6.47 13.50
C ILE A 280 3.16 7.49 13.93
N ALA A 281 3.50 8.77 14.06
CA ALA A 281 2.55 9.83 14.42
C ALA A 281 1.40 9.94 13.40
N GLN A 282 1.66 9.78 12.11
CA GLN A 282 0.65 9.83 11.05
C GLN A 282 -0.32 8.62 11.08
N ILE A 283 0.12 7.45 11.57
CA ILE A 283 -0.67 6.21 11.49
C ILE A 283 -1.23 5.71 12.81
N LYS A 284 -0.73 6.22 13.95
CA LYS A 284 -1.08 5.70 15.30
C LYS A 284 -2.57 5.77 15.65
N ASN A 285 -3.29 6.72 15.06
CA ASN A 285 -4.72 6.93 15.32
C ASN A 285 -5.63 6.38 14.22
N ARG A 286 -5.09 5.70 13.21
CA ARG A 286 -5.87 5.11 12.12
C ARG A 286 -6.43 3.75 12.51
N ASN A 287 -7.53 3.36 11.89
CA ASN A 287 -8.24 2.10 12.20
C ASN A 287 -7.56 0.84 11.63
N TYR A 288 -6.44 1.00 10.91
CA TYR A 288 -5.70 -0.12 10.32
C TYR A 288 -4.63 -0.66 11.25
N LYS A 289 -4.16 -1.87 10.93
CA LYS A 289 -2.98 -2.49 11.51
C LYS A 289 -1.79 -2.27 10.58
N PHE A 290 -0.76 -1.61 11.08
CA PHE A 290 0.42 -1.26 10.30
C PHE A 290 1.62 -2.12 10.67
N ILE A 291 2.26 -2.71 9.66
CA ILE A 291 3.58 -3.30 9.80
C ILE A 291 4.57 -2.34 9.15
N ILE A 292 5.48 -1.79 9.95
CA ILE A 292 6.66 -1.09 9.44
C ILE A 292 7.67 -2.16 9.04
N TYR A 293 7.97 -2.26 7.76
CA TYR A 293 8.82 -3.28 7.19
C TYR A 293 10.21 -2.74 6.87
N MET A 294 11.22 -3.47 7.33
CA MET A 294 12.63 -3.16 7.12
C MET A 294 13.31 -4.36 6.47
N ASP A 295 13.72 -4.22 5.19
CA ASP A 295 14.39 -5.29 4.47
C ASP A 295 15.90 -5.24 4.66
N ASP A 296 16.52 -6.42 4.74
CA ASP A 296 17.98 -6.64 4.89
C ASP A 296 18.65 -5.80 5.99
N LEU A 297 18.01 -5.80 7.17
CA LEU A 297 18.46 -5.01 8.31
C LEU A 297 19.82 -5.51 8.82
N SER A 298 20.81 -4.65 8.74
CA SER A 298 22.14 -4.87 9.30
C SER A 298 22.81 -3.54 9.63
N PHE A 299 23.63 -3.52 10.68
CA PHE A 299 24.34 -2.32 11.11
C PHE A 299 25.82 -2.60 11.22
N GLU A 300 26.62 -1.64 10.82
CA GLU A 300 28.04 -1.59 11.16
C GLU A 300 28.21 -0.97 12.56
N GLU A 301 29.35 -1.15 13.17
CA GLU A 301 29.61 -0.82 14.59
C GLU A 301 29.42 0.68 14.92
N PHE A 302 29.72 1.56 13.97
CA PHE A 302 29.70 3.02 14.15
C PHE A 302 28.45 3.71 13.62
N GLU A 303 27.47 2.95 13.09
CA GLU A 303 26.23 3.52 12.56
C GLU A 303 25.29 3.91 13.70
N ILE A 304 24.72 5.11 13.61
CA ILE A 304 23.82 5.66 14.63
C ILE A 304 22.35 5.23 14.43
N GLU A 305 22.02 4.74 13.24
CA GLU A 305 20.66 4.37 12.83
C GLU A 305 20.05 3.30 13.74
N TYR A 306 20.88 2.40 14.31
CA TYR A 306 20.38 1.41 15.26
C TYR A 306 19.82 2.06 16.54
N LYS A 307 20.31 3.25 16.92
CA LYS A 307 19.82 3.98 18.11
C LYS A 307 18.42 4.51 17.88
N TYR A 308 18.12 5.01 16.67
CA TYR A 308 16.76 5.44 16.31
C TYR A 308 15.79 4.25 16.37
N LEU A 309 16.16 3.12 15.75
CA LEU A 309 15.35 1.91 15.79
C LEU A 309 15.15 1.40 17.22
N LYS A 310 16.19 1.38 18.02
CA LYS A 310 16.14 1.00 19.44
C LYS A 310 15.15 1.87 20.20
N ALA A 311 15.23 3.19 20.07
CA ALA A 311 14.34 4.14 20.73
C ALA A 311 12.87 3.91 20.35
N VAL A 312 12.58 3.64 19.08
CA VAL A 312 11.23 3.35 18.58
C VAL A 312 10.70 2.01 19.09
N ILE A 313 11.53 0.96 19.12
CA ILE A 313 11.12 -0.37 19.60
C ILE A 313 10.88 -0.37 21.11
N GLU A 314 11.73 0.30 21.88
CA GLU A 314 11.59 0.41 23.33
C GLU A 314 10.39 1.26 23.74
N GLY A 315 10.10 2.29 22.93
CA GLY A 315 9.20 3.36 23.28
C GLY A 315 9.82 4.29 24.31
N GLY A 316 9.40 5.55 24.29
CA GLY A 316 9.76 6.53 25.32
C GLY A 316 8.68 6.58 26.41
N LEU A 317 8.36 7.81 26.85
CA LEU A 317 7.24 8.05 27.77
C LEU A 317 5.87 7.82 27.10
N GLU A 318 5.80 7.95 25.77
CA GLU A 318 4.58 7.68 25.03
C GLU A 318 4.35 6.15 24.90
N LYS A 319 3.12 5.74 25.16
CA LYS A 319 2.75 4.33 25.05
C LYS A 319 2.82 3.88 23.59
N LYS A 320 3.50 2.77 23.33
CA LYS A 320 3.56 2.18 21.99
C LYS A 320 2.16 2.01 21.38
N PRO A 321 1.92 2.48 20.15
CA PRO A 321 0.63 2.30 19.47
C PRO A 321 0.28 0.81 19.33
N LYS A 322 -0.95 0.45 19.65
CA LYS A 322 -1.43 -0.94 19.56
C LYS A 322 -1.66 -1.41 18.12
N ASN A 323 -1.65 -0.48 17.18
CA ASN A 323 -1.90 -0.73 15.77
C ASN A 323 -0.62 -0.72 14.91
N VAL A 324 0.57 -0.69 15.53
CA VAL A 324 1.86 -0.66 14.81
C VAL A 324 2.78 -1.76 15.31
N LEU A 325 3.31 -2.57 14.40
CA LEU A 325 4.41 -3.51 14.65
C LEU A 325 5.57 -3.26 13.67
N ILE A 326 6.76 -3.70 14.06
CA ILE A 326 7.95 -3.66 13.24
C ILE A 326 8.30 -5.08 12.83
N TYR A 327 8.39 -5.33 11.52
CA TYR A 327 8.90 -6.58 10.96
C TYR A 327 10.18 -6.28 10.19
N ALA A 328 11.22 -7.05 10.47
CA ALA A 328 12.50 -6.90 9.80
C ALA A 328 13.00 -8.23 9.23
N THR A 329 13.70 -8.16 8.11
CA THR A 329 14.50 -9.28 7.60
C THR A 329 15.99 -9.00 7.80
N SER A 330 16.80 -10.04 7.96
CA SER A 330 18.25 -9.92 8.03
C SER A 330 18.92 -11.18 7.48
N ASN A 331 20.05 -11.01 6.85
CA ASN A 331 20.90 -12.12 6.46
C ASN A 331 21.85 -12.54 7.60
N ARG A 332 21.72 -11.92 8.78
CA ARG A 332 22.55 -12.19 9.98
C ARG A 332 21.66 -12.43 11.19
N ARG A 333 22.07 -13.35 12.08
CA ARG A 333 21.41 -13.56 13.35
C ARG A 333 21.56 -12.36 14.30
N HIS A 334 22.76 -11.78 14.30
CA HIS A 334 23.09 -10.56 15.05
C HIS A 334 23.07 -9.38 14.08
N LEU A 335 22.18 -8.43 14.33
CA LEU A 335 21.94 -7.28 13.45
C LEU A 335 23.15 -6.35 13.31
N ILE A 336 24.03 -6.33 14.30
CA ILE A 336 25.25 -5.51 14.32
C ILE A 336 26.45 -6.42 14.08
N ARG A 337 27.36 -5.99 13.20
CA ARG A 337 28.56 -6.75 12.83
C ARG A 337 29.53 -6.83 13.99
N GLU A 338 29.92 -8.06 14.35
CA GLU A 338 31.04 -8.30 15.28
C GLU A 338 32.36 -8.28 14.48
N THR A 339 33.34 -7.50 14.92
CA THR A 339 34.70 -7.52 14.35
C THR A 339 35.56 -8.58 15.05
N PHE A 340 36.60 -9.04 14.37
CA PHE A 340 37.57 -9.98 14.97
C PHE A 340 38.24 -9.42 16.23
N ARG A 341 38.35 -8.08 16.36
CA ARG A 341 38.82 -7.40 17.57
C ARG A 341 37.91 -7.63 18.76
N ASP A 342 36.61 -7.59 18.57
CA ASP A 342 35.61 -7.86 19.63
C ASP A 342 35.79 -9.27 20.27
N LYS A 343 36.39 -10.21 19.55
CA LYS A 343 36.68 -11.57 20.05
C LYS A 343 38.00 -11.64 20.84
N GLN A 344 38.95 -10.79 20.52
CA GLN A 344 40.26 -10.76 21.21
C GLN A 344 40.24 -9.86 22.45
N ASP A 345 39.45 -8.76 22.41
CA ASP A 345 39.35 -7.79 23.53
C ASP A 345 38.39 -8.26 24.64
N ARG A 346 37.75 -9.44 24.50
CA ARG A 346 36.89 -10.04 25.56
C ARG A 346 37.61 -10.29 26.88
N ASP A 347 38.94 -10.34 26.86
CA ASP A 347 39.73 -10.61 28.05
C ASP A 347 40.33 -9.37 28.71
N GLU A 348 40.25 -8.16 28.10
CA GLU A 348 41.00 -7.00 28.60
C GLU A 348 40.23 -5.72 28.92
N ASP A 349 38.90 -5.58 28.58
CA ASP A 349 38.21 -4.31 28.87
C ASP A 349 36.73 -4.42 29.21
N MET A 350 36.30 -3.81 30.35
CA MET A 350 34.88 -3.76 30.78
C MET A 350 33.98 -2.98 29.78
N HIS A 351 34.52 -2.08 28.99
CA HIS A 351 33.77 -1.27 28.01
C HIS A 351 33.34 -2.05 26.76
N THR A 352 34.08 -3.09 26.36
CA THR A 352 33.70 -3.98 25.24
C THR A 352 32.50 -4.87 25.56
N ASN A 353 32.33 -5.26 26.82
CA ASN A 353 31.16 -6.02 27.28
C ASN A 353 29.83 -5.21 27.15
N ASP A 354 29.87 -3.91 27.40
CA ASP A 354 28.68 -3.05 27.29
C ASP A 354 28.23 -2.90 25.84
N THR A 355 29.15 -2.77 24.91
CA THR A 355 28.85 -2.66 23.47
C THR A 355 28.27 -3.97 22.91
N VAL A 356 28.79 -5.13 23.30
CA VAL A 356 28.26 -6.43 22.91
C VAL A 356 26.86 -6.68 23.51
N GLN A 357 26.67 -6.33 24.78
CA GLN A 357 25.35 -6.42 25.42
C GLN A 357 24.34 -5.48 24.75
N GLU A 358 24.73 -4.30 24.36
CA GLU A 358 23.88 -3.35 23.64
C GLU A 358 23.49 -3.89 22.26
N LYS A 359 24.42 -4.51 21.53
CA LYS A 359 24.21 -5.17 20.23
C LYS A 359 23.20 -6.35 20.34
N LEU A 360 23.36 -7.20 21.35
CA LEU A 360 22.45 -8.33 21.61
C LEU A 360 21.06 -7.85 22.06
N SER A 361 21.01 -6.70 22.76
CA SER A 361 19.79 -6.14 23.27
C SER A 361 18.78 -5.73 22.19
N LEU A 362 19.24 -5.32 20.99
CA LEU A 362 18.35 -4.96 19.89
C LEU A 362 17.58 -6.17 19.35
N VAL A 363 18.25 -7.32 19.18
CA VAL A 363 17.60 -8.57 18.72
C VAL A 363 16.59 -9.07 19.75
N ALA A 364 16.91 -8.98 21.05
CA ALA A 364 16.03 -9.40 22.12
C ALA A 364 14.72 -8.58 22.20
N ARG A 365 14.69 -7.39 21.61
CA ARG A 365 13.49 -6.53 21.54
C ARG A 365 12.50 -6.95 20.47
N PHE A 366 12.92 -7.79 19.52
CA PHE A 366 12.00 -8.47 18.64
C PHE A 366 11.45 -9.68 19.41
N GLY A 367 10.22 -9.60 19.87
CA GLY A 367 9.61 -10.65 20.70
C GLY A 367 9.41 -11.98 19.95
N VAL A 368 9.40 -11.95 18.59
CA VAL A 368 9.36 -13.12 17.72
C VAL A 368 10.58 -13.10 16.80
N THR A 369 11.36 -14.18 16.86
CA THR A 369 12.48 -14.41 15.93
C THR A 369 12.25 -15.68 15.16
N ILE A 370 12.41 -15.63 13.82
CA ILE A 370 12.13 -16.73 12.90
C ILE A 370 13.36 -16.98 12.04
N TYR A 371 13.85 -18.21 12.06
CA TYR A 371 15.01 -18.62 11.29
C TYR A 371 14.61 -19.21 9.94
N PHE A 372 15.28 -18.76 8.88
CA PHE A 372 15.17 -19.24 7.51
C PHE A 372 16.55 -19.73 7.04
N GLY A 373 16.86 -21.00 7.28
CA GLY A 373 18.12 -21.60 6.83
C GLY A 373 18.08 -22.02 5.36
N SER A 374 19.26 -22.20 4.76
CA SER A 374 19.35 -22.77 3.41
C SER A 374 18.68 -24.13 3.36
N PRO A 375 17.91 -24.44 2.29
CA PRO A 375 17.30 -25.74 2.13
C PRO A 375 18.38 -26.83 1.97
N ASP A 376 18.12 -28.03 2.44
CA ASP A 376 18.92 -29.19 2.08
C ASP A 376 18.68 -29.57 0.59
N LYS A 377 19.47 -30.51 0.09
CA LYS A 377 19.37 -30.92 -1.31
C LYS A 377 17.98 -31.44 -1.69
N LYS A 378 17.31 -32.14 -0.78
CA LYS A 378 15.95 -32.68 -1.04
C LYS A 378 14.92 -31.57 -1.10
N ALA A 379 14.98 -30.63 -0.17
CA ALA A 379 14.10 -29.47 -0.15
C ALA A 379 14.34 -28.57 -1.37
N PHE A 380 15.60 -28.36 -1.79
CA PHE A 380 15.92 -27.64 -3.00
C PHE A 380 15.31 -28.29 -4.25
N GLN A 381 15.46 -29.61 -4.38
CA GLN A 381 14.85 -30.35 -5.50
C GLN A 381 13.33 -30.27 -5.49
N GLU A 382 12.70 -30.29 -4.32
CA GLU A 382 11.26 -30.08 -4.20
C GLU A 382 10.84 -28.69 -4.63
N ILE A 383 11.58 -27.64 -4.25
CA ILE A 383 11.37 -26.27 -4.72
C ILE A 383 11.42 -26.23 -6.25
N VAL A 384 12.43 -26.86 -6.87
CA VAL A 384 12.58 -26.92 -8.33
C VAL A 384 11.39 -27.61 -8.99
N ARG A 385 10.92 -28.76 -8.46
CA ARG A 385 9.74 -29.46 -9.00
C ARG A 385 8.49 -28.58 -8.99
N VAL A 386 8.22 -27.95 -7.85
CA VAL A 386 7.04 -27.10 -7.69
C VAL A 386 7.09 -25.90 -8.63
N LEU A 387 8.25 -25.25 -8.72
CA LEU A 387 8.43 -24.11 -9.62
C LEU A 387 8.35 -24.52 -11.09
N ALA A 388 8.94 -25.63 -11.49
CA ALA A 388 8.86 -26.16 -12.86
C ALA A 388 7.40 -26.43 -13.27
N LYS A 389 6.64 -27.10 -12.40
CA LYS A 389 5.21 -27.37 -12.63
C LYS A 389 4.40 -26.08 -12.76
N LYS A 390 4.67 -25.10 -11.89
CA LYS A 390 3.97 -23.81 -11.88
C LYS A 390 4.23 -23.00 -13.16
N ASN A 391 5.44 -23.09 -13.70
CA ASN A 391 5.86 -22.37 -14.91
C ASN A 391 5.64 -23.20 -16.19
N GLY A 392 5.03 -24.39 -16.11
CA GLY A 392 4.70 -25.20 -17.29
C GLY A 392 5.92 -25.83 -17.97
N ILE A 393 7.06 -25.94 -17.28
CA ILE A 393 8.28 -26.55 -17.85
C ILE A 393 8.05 -28.04 -18.12
N ASN A 394 8.19 -28.44 -19.37
CA ASN A 394 7.90 -29.78 -19.85
C ASN A 394 9.22 -30.56 -20.07
N MET A 395 9.89 -30.89 -18.95
CA MET A 395 11.16 -31.62 -18.96
C MET A 395 11.04 -32.91 -18.11
N PRO A 396 11.68 -34.06 -18.50
CA PRO A 396 11.75 -35.24 -17.64
C PRO A 396 12.35 -34.89 -16.28
N GLU A 397 11.75 -35.41 -15.20
CA GLU A 397 12.13 -35.06 -13.83
C GLU A 397 13.62 -35.32 -13.54
N GLU A 398 14.15 -36.44 -13.99
CA GLU A 398 15.56 -36.82 -13.80
C GLU A 398 16.50 -35.77 -14.45
N GLN A 399 16.18 -35.32 -15.64
CA GLN A 399 16.94 -34.29 -16.35
C GLN A 399 16.82 -32.95 -15.66
N LEU A 400 15.60 -32.53 -15.26
CA LEU A 400 15.35 -31.30 -14.54
C LEU A 400 16.21 -31.21 -13.27
N LEU A 401 16.22 -32.28 -12.46
CA LEU A 401 16.97 -32.30 -11.22
C LEU A 401 18.48 -32.39 -11.43
N LEU A 402 18.93 -33.08 -12.49
CA LEU A 402 20.35 -33.09 -12.84
C LEU A 402 20.84 -31.71 -13.24
N GLU A 403 20.11 -31.01 -14.11
CA GLU A 403 20.46 -29.66 -14.55
C GLU A 403 20.35 -28.65 -13.41
N ALA A 404 19.34 -28.77 -12.53
CA ALA A 404 19.20 -27.93 -11.35
C ALA A 404 20.38 -28.08 -10.37
N ASN A 405 20.85 -29.33 -10.14
CA ASN A 405 22.02 -29.58 -9.30
C ASN A 405 23.33 -29.02 -9.92
N ALA A 406 23.46 -29.09 -11.25
CA ALA A 406 24.60 -28.47 -11.93
C ALA A 406 24.54 -26.93 -11.87
N TRP A 407 23.34 -26.38 -11.99
CA TRP A 407 23.11 -24.94 -11.89
C TRP A 407 23.49 -24.38 -10.51
N GLU A 408 23.04 -25.04 -9.41
CA GLU A 408 23.27 -24.55 -8.06
C GLU A 408 24.76 -24.46 -7.70
N LEU A 409 25.56 -25.40 -8.19
CA LEU A 409 27.02 -25.41 -7.97
C LEU A 409 27.71 -24.19 -8.56
N SER A 410 27.18 -23.62 -9.63
CA SER A 410 27.75 -22.45 -10.32
C SER A 410 27.08 -21.13 -9.97
N HIS A 411 25.90 -21.13 -9.30
CA HIS A 411 25.06 -19.95 -9.09
C HIS A 411 24.73 -19.66 -7.62
N GLY A 412 25.62 -19.95 -6.69
CA GLY A 412 25.53 -19.48 -5.31
C GLY A 412 24.86 -20.44 -4.32
N GLY A 413 24.72 -21.73 -4.67
CA GLY A 413 24.31 -22.77 -3.74
C GLY A 413 22.79 -22.95 -3.61
N LEU A 414 22.41 -23.80 -2.65
CA LEU A 414 21.02 -24.21 -2.43
C LEU A 414 20.18 -23.07 -1.86
N SER A 415 19.30 -22.49 -2.66
CA SER A 415 18.33 -21.48 -2.21
C SER A 415 17.09 -21.43 -3.11
N GLY A 416 15.99 -20.88 -2.61
CA GLY A 416 14.79 -20.62 -3.41
C GLY A 416 15.04 -19.64 -4.57
N ARG A 417 15.94 -18.66 -4.37
CA ARG A 417 16.36 -17.73 -5.43
C ARG A 417 17.10 -18.46 -6.56
N THR A 418 18.04 -19.34 -6.23
CA THR A 418 18.79 -20.14 -7.21
C THR A 418 17.85 -21.06 -7.99
N ALA A 419 16.87 -21.67 -7.33
CA ALA A 419 15.85 -22.49 -7.98
C ALA A 419 15.00 -21.65 -8.95
N GLN A 420 14.52 -20.48 -8.55
CA GLN A 420 13.74 -19.57 -9.41
C GLN A 420 14.54 -19.13 -10.63
N GLN A 421 15.79 -18.70 -10.44
CA GLN A 421 16.68 -18.30 -11.54
C GLN A 421 16.92 -19.44 -12.55
N PHE A 422 17.01 -20.67 -12.07
CA PHE A 422 17.12 -21.84 -12.94
C PHE A 422 15.85 -22.04 -13.77
N ILE A 423 14.68 -21.93 -13.16
CA ILE A 423 13.40 -22.08 -13.87
C ILE A 423 13.19 -20.94 -14.87
N ASP A 424 13.51 -19.69 -14.50
CA ASP A 424 13.43 -18.54 -15.40
C ASP A 424 14.37 -18.71 -16.62
N TYR A 425 15.56 -19.27 -16.40
CA TYR A 425 16.48 -19.60 -17.48
C TYR A 425 15.96 -20.69 -18.42
N LEU A 426 15.28 -21.71 -17.89
CA LEU A 426 14.65 -22.76 -18.71
C LEU A 426 13.48 -22.18 -19.52
N ALA A 427 12.61 -21.40 -18.89
CA ALA A 427 11.48 -20.73 -19.55
C ALA A 427 11.90 -19.77 -20.65
N GLY A 428 13.07 -19.17 -20.56
CA GLY A 428 13.63 -18.31 -21.60
C GLY A 428 14.28 -19.04 -22.79
N ARG A 429 14.37 -20.40 -22.71
CA ARG A 429 14.90 -21.23 -23.78
C ARG A 429 13.82 -21.87 -24.68
N GLU A 430 12.58 -21.93 -24.19
CA GLU A 430 11.39 -22.34 -24.95
C GLU A 430 10.82 -21.13 -25.73
#